data_024cbdc76b68d9ee87cefefeb2b7fdca
#
_entry.id   024cbdc76b68d9ee87cefefeb2b7fdca
#
_cell.length_a   1.000
_cell.length_b   1.000
_cell.length_c   1.000
_cell.angle_alpha   90.00
_cell.angle_beta   90.00
_cell.angle_gamma   90.00
#
_symmetry.space_group_name_H-M   'P 1'
#
loop_
_entity.id
_entity.type
_entity.pdbx_description
1 polymer ?
#
loop_
_entity_poly.entity_id
_entity_poly.type
_entity_poly.pdbx_seq_one_letter_code
_entity_poly.pdbx_strand_id
1 'polypeptide(L)'
;IDTVATAVLDKESLPANFSLAPNYPNPFNPSTTIAYQLPTRAQVALEIHSLLGQRVRHLVEQVQVAGHHAVTWDGKDDAGRAVASGVYLYRLSTGRYDLTRTMVLAK
;
A
#
# COMPACT_ATOMS: atom_id res chain seq x y z
N ILE A 1 -21.51 -30.42 6.47
CA ILE A 1 -21.37 -30.02 5.06
C ILE A 1 -21.34 -28.48 4.95
N ASP A 2 -22.31 -27.83 5.55
CA ASP A 2 -22.35 -26.36 5.52
C ASP A 2 -21.11 -25.74 6.17
N THR A 3 -20.64 -26.35 7.24
CA THR A 3 -19.43 -25.88 7.93
C THR A 3 -18.21 -25.98 7.02
N VAL A 4 -18.10 -27.08 6.26
CA VAL A 4 -17.00 -27.26 5.33
C VAL A 4 -17.07 -26.21 4.22
N ALA A 5 -18.24 -25.96 3.66
CA ALA A 5 -18.42 -24.97 2.62
C ALA A 5 -18.06 -23.57 3.11
N THR A 6 -18.47 -23.22 4.34
CA THR A 6 -18.15 -21.94 4.94
C THR A 6 -16.65 -21.78 5.14
N ALA A 7 -15.97 -22.83 5.62
CA ALA A 7 -14.53 -22.78 5.82
C ALA A 7 -13.78 -22.57 4.50
N VAL A 8 -14.24 -23.20 3.43
CA VAL A 8 -13.64 -23.04 2.10
C VAL A 8 -13.83 -21.61 1.60
N LEU A 9 -15.04 -21.07 1.77
CA LEU A 9 -15.31 -19.68 1.36
C LEU A 9 -14.46 -18.70 2.14
N ASP A 10 -14.29 -18.92 3.44
CA ASP A 10 -13.44 -18.05 4.25
C ASP A 10 -12.00 -18.08 3.77
N LYS A 11 -11.47 -19.23 3.42
CA LYS A 11 -10.12 -19.35 2.86
C LYS A 11 -10.01 -18.63 1.52
N GLU A 12 -11.02 -18.77 0.68
CA GLU A 12 -11.02 -18.14 -0.63
C GLU A 12 -11.14 -16.63 -0.56
N SER A 13 -11.75 -16.11 0.50
CA SER A 13 -11.90 -14.67 0.66
C SER A 13 -10.61 -14.00 1.13
N LEU A 14 -9.62 -14.76 1.65
CA LEU A 14 -8.35 -14.22 2.09
C LEU A 14 -7.32 -14.27 0.97
N PRO A 15 -6.49 -13.24 0.82
CA PRO A 15 -5.45 -13.27 -0.19
C PRO A 15 -4.42 -14.37 0.11
N ALA A 16 -4.00 -15.07 -0.93
CA ALA A 16 -2.99 -16.12 -0.81
C ALA A 16 -1.57 -15.54 -0.78
N ASN A 17 -1.39 -14.33 -1.26
CA ASN A 17 -0.09 -13.73 -1.44
C ASN A 17 -0.01 -12.35 -0.83
N PHE A 18 1.21 -11.99 -0.44
CA PHE A 18 1.56 -10.62 -0.14
C PHE A 18 1.74 -9.89 -1.47
N SER A 19 0.99 -8.82 -1.71
CA SER A 19 1.07 -8.11 -2.97
C SER A 19 0.80 -6.62 -2.81
N LEU A 20 1.38 -5.85 -3.73
CA LEU A 20 1.23 -4.40 -3.81
C LEU A 20 0.76 -4.06 -5.21
N ALA A 21 -0.42 -3.49 -5.33
CA ALA A 21 -1.01 -3.16 -6.62
C ALA A 21 -0.44 -1.86 -7.19
N PRO A 22 -0.52 -1.67 -8.51
CA PRO A 22 -0.27 -0.35 -9.07
C PRO A 22 -1.23 0.66 -8.46
N ASN A 23 -0.74 1.87 -8.17
CA ASN A 23 -1.60 2.94 -7.66
C ASN A 23 -2.58 3.41 -8.73
N TYR A 24 -3.73 3.91 -8.32
CA TYR A 24 -4.74 4.40 -9.25
C TYR A 24 -5.38 5.67 -8.69
N PRO A 25 -5.51 6.74 -9.48
CA PRO A 25 -4.97 6.89 -10.83
C PRO A 25 -3.44 7.04 -10.87
N ASN A 26 -2.83 6.78 -12.02
CA ASN A 26 -1.41 6.97 -12.25
C ASN A 26 -1.20 7.32 -13.73
N PRO A 27 -0.75 8.53 -14.09
CA PRO A 27 -0.37 9.64 -13.19
C PRO A 27 -1.55 10.16 -12.38
N PHE A 28 -1.25 10.82 -11.27
CA PHE A 28 -2.29 11.32 -10.37
C PHE A 28 -2.11 12.80 -10.04
N ASN A 29 -3.21 13.44 -9.62
CA ASN A 29 -3.21 14.83 -9.21
C ASN A 29 -4.50 15.15 -8.43
N PRO A 30 -4.45 15.48 -7.15
CA PRO A 30 -3.27 15.38 -6.28
C PRO A 30 -3.18 14.07 -5.52
N SER A 31 -4.20 13.20 -5.60
CA SER A 31 -4.25 11.99 -4.79
C SER A 31 -4.36 10.73 -5.60
N THR A 32 -3.92 9.64 -4.99
CA THR A 32 -3.96 8.32 -5.58
C THR A 32 -4.24 7.29 -4.50
N THR A 33 -4.80 6.16 -4.89
CA THR A 33 -5.07 5.06 -3.97
C THR A 33 -4.07 3.93 -4.20
N ILE A 34 -3.53 3.43 -3.10
CA ILE A 34 -2.59 2.31 -3.09
C ILE A 34 -3.29 1.15 -2.40
N ALA A 35 -3.44 0.06 -3.12
CA ALA A 35 -4.08 -1.16 -2.61
C ALA A 35 -3.04 -2.24 -2.43
N TYR A 36 -3.22 -3.06 -1.40
CA TYR A 36 -2.31 -4.17 -1.13
C TYR A 36 -3.05 -5.30 -0.42
N GLN A 37 -2.42 -6.45 -0.40
CA GLN A 37 -2.99 -7.66 0.17
C GLN A 37 -2.01 -8.29 1.15
N LEU A 38 -2.54 -8.74 2.28
CA LEU A 38 -1.77 -9.43 3.31
C LEU A 38 -2.30 -10.85 3.46
N PRO A 39 -1.46 -11.89 3.31
CA PRO A 39 -1.90 -13.26 3.52
C PRO A 39 -2.10 -13.59 5.00
N THR A 40 -1.42 -12.88 5.87
CA THR A 40 -1.50 -13.06 7.32
C THR A 40 -1.45 -11.73 8.00
N ARG A 41 -1.87 -11.69 9.26
CA ARG A 41 -1.71 -10.51 10.11
C ARG A 41 -0.23 -10.15 10.20
N ALA A 42 0.08 -8.85 10.08
CA ALA A 42 1.46 -8.38 10.10
C ALA A 42 1.56 -6.94 10.55
N GLN A 43 2.75 -6.58 11.04
CA GLN A 43 3.14 -5.19 11.24
C GLN A 43 3.48 -4.63 9.86
N VAL A 44 2.77 -3.59 9.44
CA VAL A 44 2.88 -3.03 8.09
C VAL A 44 3.46 -1.64 8.15
N ALA A 45 4.40 -1.36 7.26
CA ALA A 45 4.88 -0.02 6.98
C ALA A 45 4.68 0.27 5.50
N LEU A 46 3.96 1.34 5.19
CA LEU A 46 3.81 1.83 3.82
C LEU A 46 4.33 3.25 3.76
N GLU A 47 5.37 3.46 2.98
CA GLU A 47 6.10 4.72 2.93
C GLU A 47 6.23 5.21 1.50
N ILE A 48 6.23 6.53 1.35
CA ILE A 48 6.52 7.19 0.09
C ILE A 48 7.96 7.71 0.16
N HIS A 49 8.75 7.46 -0.87
CA HIS A 49 10.13 7.92 -0.98
C HIS A 49 10.35 8.67 -2.28
N SER A 50 11.29 9.60 -2.27
CA SER A 50 11.79 10.22 -3.49
C SER A 50 12.69 9.24 -4.24
N LEU A 51 13.04 9.56 -5.48
CA LEU A 51 13.99 8.74 -6.25
C LEU A 51 15.37 8.69 -5.60
N LEU A 52 15.70 9.67 -4.76
CA LEU A 52 16.96 9.68 -4.02
C LEU A 52 16.91 8.83 -2.77
N GLY A 53 15.76 8.19 -2.48
CA GLY A 53 15.61 7.34 -1.32
C GLY A 53 15.22 8.06 -0.04
N GLN A 54 14.95 9.35 -0.09
CA GLN A 54 14.52 10.11 1.08
C GLN A 54 13.05 9.84 1.36
N ARG A 55 12.71 9.59 2.62
CA ARG A 55 11.31 9.40 2.99
C ARG A 55 10.55 10.71 2.86
N VAL A 56 9.43 10.65 2.16
CA VAL A 56 8.52 11.77 1.95
C VAL A 56 7.33 11.69 2.89
N ARG A 57 6.75 10.50 3.03
CA ARG A 57 5.55 10.33 3.83
C ARG A 57 5.45 8.93 4.41
N HIS A 58 5.01 8.85 5.65
CA HIS A 58 4.56 7.63 6.30
C HIS A 58 3.05 7.52 6.15
N LEU A 59 2.56 6.56 5.38
CA LEU A 59 1.12 6.38 5.21
C LEU A 59 0.53 5.41 6.20
N VAL A 60 1.22 4.31 6.45
CA VAL A 60 0.74 3.26 7.36
C VAL A 60 1.92 2.80 8.20
N GLU A 61 1.70 2.65 9.51
CA GLU A 61 2.65 2.04 10.41
C GLU A 61 1.89 1.45 11.58
N GLN A 62 1.36 0.24 11.36
CA GLN A 62 0.55 -0.43 12.37
C GLN A 62 0.38 -1.90 12.02
N VAL A 63 -0.08 -2.68 13.01
CA VAL A 63 -0.49 -4.05 12.77
C VAL A 63 -1.80 -4.04 12.01
N GLN A 64 -1.88 -4.83 10.95
CA GLN A 64 -3.10 -4.99 10.16
C GLN A 64 -3.42 -6.47 9.99
N VAL A 65 -4.72 -6.77 9.92
CA VAL A 65 -5.20 -8.15 9.74
C VAL A 65 -4.96 -8.62 8.32
N ALA A 66 -4.99 -9.94 8.11
CA ALA A 66 -4.98 -10.52 6.78
C ALA A 66 -6.15 -9.98 5.96
N GLY A 67 -5.95 -9.78 4.67
CA GLY A 67 -7.00 -9.31 3.79
C GLY A 67 -6.54 -8.25 2.81
N HIS A 68 -7.52 -7.57 2.23
CA HIS A 68 -7.31 -6.49 1.27
C HIS A 68 -7.35 -5.15 2.00
N HIS A 69 -6.40 -4.29 1.67
CA HIS A 69 -6.29 -2.97 2.26
C HIS A 69 -6.10 -1.92 1.16
N ALA A 70 -6.51 -0.69 1.45
CA ALA A 70 -6.31 0.43 0.55
C ALA A 70 -6.09 1.69 1.36
N VAL A 71 -5.22 2.55 0.87
CA VAL A 71 -4.93 3.83 1.51
C VAL A 71 -4.75 4.89 0.43
N THR A 72 -5.17 6.10 0.72
CA THR A 72 -5.03 7.23 -0.21
C THR A 72 -3.86 8.09 0.22
N TRP A 73 -2.99 8.45 -0.74
CA TRP A 73 -1.97 9.46 -0.54
C TRP A 73 -2.43 10.77 -1.20
N ASP A 74 -2.35 11.84 -0.46
CA ASP A 74 -2.83 13.17 -0.87
C ASP A 74 -1.75 14.03 -1.52
N GLY A 75 -0.57 13.46 -1.79
CA GLY A 75 0.53 14.21 -2.40
C GLY A 75 1.25 15.14 -1.45
N LYS A 76 1.12 14.92 -0.15
CA LYS A 76 1.76 15.75 0.87
C LYS A 76 2.82 14.96 1.64
N ASP A 77 3.85 15.66 2.08
CA ASP A 77 4.89 15.05 2.91
C ASP A 77 4.42 14.92 4.37
N ASP A 78 5.28 14.39 5.24
CA ASP A 78 4.95 14.21 6.66
C ASP A 78 4.66 15.53 7.38
N ALA A 79 5.15 16.65 6.86
CA ALA A 79 4.88 17.98 7.42
C ALA A 79 3.60 18.60 6.88
N GLY A 80 2.87 17.90 6.00
CA GLY A 80 1.63 18.40 5.43
C GLY A 80 1.81 19.32 4.25
N ARG A 81 3.01 19.41 3.69
CA ARG A 81 3.30 20.30 2.54
C ARG A 81 3.17 19.49 1.25
N ALA A 82 2.56 20.11 0.23
CA ALA A 82 2.46 19.51 -1.08
C ALA A 82 3.85 19.30 -1.69
N VAL A 83 4.08 18.11 -2.25
CA VAL A 83 5.36 17.80 -2.89
C VAL A 83 5.31 18.15 -4.37
N ALA A 84 6.48 18.28 -4.99
CA ALA A 84 6.60 18.64 -6.40
C ALA A 84 6.11 17.50 -7.30
N SER A 85 5.69 17.83 -8.52
CA SER A 85 5.45 16.85 -9.56
C SER A 85 6.70 16.04 -9.80
N GLY A 86 6.53 14.76 -10.10
CA GLY A 86 7.66 13.89 -10.35
C GLY A 86 7.34 12.43 -10.08
N VAL A 87 8.39 11.62 -10.12
CA VAL A 87 8.31 10.19 -9.87
C VAL A 87 8.63 9.94 -8.40
N TYR A 88 7.79 9.13 -7.76
CA TYR A 88 7.98 8.72 -6.37
C TYR A 88 7.93 7.20 -6.28
N LEU A 89 8.52 6.68 -5.22
CA LEU A 89 8.48 5.26 -4.90
C LEU A 89 7.54 5.06 -3.72
N TYR A 90 6.77 3.99 -3.73
CA TYR A 90 6.04 3.58 -2.54
C TYR A 90 6.45 2.17 -2.18
N ARG A 91 6.78 1.99 -0.91
CA ARG A 91 7.33 0.77 -0.37
C ARG A 91 6.44 0.22 0.72
N LEU A 92 6.01 -1.02 0.52
CA LEU A 92 5.24 -1.77 1.49
C LEU A 92 6.14 -2.81 2.12
N SER A 93 6.31 -2.75 3.43
CA SER A 93 7.17 -3.72 4.13
C SER A 93 6.48 -4.29 5.34
N THR A 94 6.80 -5.54 5.63
CA THR A 94 6.44 -6.22 6.88
C THR A 94 7.74 -6.80 7.45
N GLY A 95 7.65 -7.54 8.53
CA GLY A 95 8.83 -8.21 9.05
C GLY A 95 9.42 -9.27 8.11
N ARG A 96 8.66 -9.70 7.08
CA ARG A 96 9.05 -10.81 6.19
C ARG A 96 9.14 -10.42 4.73
N TYR A 97 8.42 -9.39 4.31
CA TYR A 97 8.25 -9.04 2.89
C TYR A 97 8.49 -7.56 2.66
N ASP A 98 8.92 -7.26 1.44
CA ASP A 98 9.26 -5.90 1.06
C ASP A 98 8.97 -5.76 -0.44
N LEU A 99 8.05 -4.87 -0.80
CA LEU A 99 7.69 -4.61 -2.19
C LEU A 99 7.72 -3.11 -2.45
N THR A 100 8.24 -2.74 -3.61
CA THR A 100 8.35 -1.33 -4.03
C THR A 100 7.79 -1.16 -5.43
N ARG A 101 7.07 -0.06 -5.64
CA ARG A 101 6.57 0.35 -6.95
C ARG A 101 6.80 1.83 -7.16
N THR A 102 6.72 2.26 -8.41
CA THR A 102 6.83 3.67 -8.77
C THR A 102 5.47 4.26 -9.10
N MET A 103 5.35 5.57 -8.97
CA MET A 103 4.16 6.32 -9.33
C MET A 103 4.56 7.72 -9.81
N VAL A 104 3.66 8.36 -10.54
CA VAL A 104 3.90 9.68 -11.12
C VAL A 104 2.85 10.68 -10.62
N LEU A 105 3.33 11.74 -9.98
CA LEU A 105 2.51 12.88 -9.60
C LEU A 105 2.65 13.93 -10.69
N ALA A 106 1.55 14.27 -11.34
CA ALA A 106 1.53 15.20 -12.48
C ALA A 106 0.55 16.33 -12.18
N LYS A 107 1.05 17.38 -11.59
CA LYS A 107 0.24 18.57 -11.30
C LYS A 107 0.00 19.43 -12.52
#